data_b529bcdc71fbd6903bf07a80df5e05fd
#
_entry.id   b529bcdc71fbd6903bf07a80df5e05fd
#
_cell.length_a   1.000
_cell.length_b   1.000
_cell.length_c   1.000
_cell.angle_alpha   90.00
_cell.angle_beta   90.00
_cell.angle_gamma   90.00
#
_symmetry.space_group_name_H-M   'P 1'
#
loop_
_entity.id
_entity.type
_entity.pdbx_description
1 polymer ?
#
loop_
_entity_poly.entity_id
_entity_poly.type
_entity_poly.pdbx_seq_one_letter_code
_entity_poly.pdbx_strand_id
1 'polypeptide(L)'
;MGMYVIIDWVGNHSAWDNPLTKEHPDWYTKSREGNFQPTPWYDWDDVIDFDYNNPDFREYMTGALKYWVKEANIDGYRCDVAGFIPVDFWDNAREEMDAIKPVFMLAEWESRDLYKKSFDATYSWTLWDKLKLATTGGKGANALYEYMAHDVGSFPLDSYRMLFTDNHDKNSWEGNQYSNFGKGLET
;
A
#
# COMPACT_ATOMS: atom_id res chain seq x y z
N MET A 1 -24.59 -11.61 5.05
CA MET A 1 -23.60 -12.33 5.88
C MET A 1 -22.84 -11.42 6.84
N GLY A 2 -22.94 -10.10 6.76
CA GLY A 2 -22.32 -9.15 7.69
C GLY A 2 -20.78 -9.09 7.63
N MET A 3 -20.16 -9.49 6.52
CA MET A 3 -18.73 -9.35 6.28
C MET A 3 -18.47 -8.10 5.45
N TYR A 4 -17.43 -7.37 5.79
CA TYR A 4 -16.89 -6.31 4.95
C TYR A 4 -15.98 -6.90 3.86
N VAL A 5 -15.98 -6.27 2.68
CA VAL A 5 -15.17 -6.67 1.54
C VAL A 5 -14.31 -5.51 1.09
N ILE A 6 -13.00 -5.71 1.09
CA ILE A 6 -12.05 -4.78 0.48
C ILE A 6 -11.35 -5.45 -0.71
N ILE A 7 -11.01 -4.66 -1.73
CA ILE A 7 -10.28 -5.12 -2.90
C ILE A 7 -8.80 -4.71 -2.76
N ASP A 8 -7.91 -5.60 -3.19
CA ASP A 8 -6.50 -5.28 -3.38
C ASP A 8 -6.35 -4.46 -4.67
N TRP A 9 -5.81 -3.24 -4.54
CA TRP A 9 -5.69 -2.28 -5.62
C TRP A 9 -4.22 -2.04 -5.96
N VAL A 10 -3.77 -2.61 -7.09
CA VAL A 10 -2.44 -2.39 -7.64
C VAL A 10 -2.51 -1.19 -8.58
N GLY A 11 -2.27 -0.01 -8.04
CA GLY A 11 -2.47 1.25 -8.76
C GLY A 11 -1.18 1.88 -9.31
N ASN A 12 0.00 1.45 -8.85
CA ASN A 12 1.27 2.06 -9.26
C ASN A 12 1.75 1.62 -10.64
N HIS A 13 1.48 0.38 -11.03
CA HIS A 13 2.06 -0.25 -12.22
C HIS A 13 1.11 -1.24 -12.88
N SER A 14 1.48 -1.69 -14.07
CA SER A 14 0.85 -2.83 -14.71
C SER A 14 1.89 -3.75 -15.37
N ALA A 15 1.48 -4.95 -15.77
CA ALA A 15 2.29 -5.80 -16.62
C ALA A 15 2.48 -5.20 -18.02
N TRP A 16 3.55 -5.61 -18.71
CA TRP A 16 3.91 -5.13 -20.05
C TRP A 16 2.86 -5.43 -21.13
N ASP A 17 2.07 -6.47 -20.96
CA ASP A 17 1.03 -6.90 -21.90
C ASP A 17 -0.36 -6.30 -21.62
N ASN A 18 -0.46 -5.38 -20.63
CA ASN A 18 -1.70 -4.66 -20.36
C ASN A 18 -2.17 -3.92 -21.62
N PRO A 19 -3.45 -4.05 -22.05
CA PRO A 19 -4.00 -3.36 -23.22
C PRO A 19 -3.76 -1.84 -23.22
N LEU A 20 -3.78 -1.21 -22.04
CA LEU A 20 -3.54 0.23 -21.90
C LEU A 20 -2.16 0.68 -22.43
N THR A 21 -1.16 -0.21 -22.48
CA THR A 21 0.14 0.11 -23.07
C THR A 21 0.05 0.48 -24.56
N LYS A 22 -0.97 -0.04 -25.24
CA LYS A 22 -1.25 0.22 -26.67
C LYS A 22 -2.30 1.29 -26.87
N GLU A 23 -3.33 1.31 -26.01
CA GLU A 23 -4.47 2.23 -26.11
C GLU A 23 -4.10 3.64 -25.61
N HIS A 24 -3.33 3.69 -24.50
CA HIS A 24 -2.92 4.90 -23.82
C HIS A 24 -1.44 4.84 -23.41
N PRO A 25 -0.50 4.79 -24.36
CA PRO A 25 0.93 4.71 -24.06
C PRO A 25 1.50 5.96 -23.34
N ASP A 26 0.74 7.03 -23.33
CA ASP A 26 1.03 8.29 -22.63
C ASP A 26 0.64 8.26 -21.13
N TRP A 27 -0.03 7.20 -20.68
CA TRP A 27 -0.37 6.99 -19.27
C TRP A 27 0.74 6.30 -18.48
N TYR A 28 1.84 5.97 -19.14
CA TYR A 28 2.99 5.29 -18.54
C TYR A 28 4.23 6.17 -18.53
N THR A 29 5.04 6.03 -17.49
CA THR A 29 6.32 6.71 -17.39
C THR A 29 7.27 6.26 -18.50
N LYS A 30 8.04 7.20 -19.02
CA LYS A 30 8.96 6.92 -20.13
C LYS A 30 10.36 7.46 -19.86
N SER A 31 11.36 6.75 -20.37
CA SER A 31 12.72 7.23 -20.42
C SER A 31 12.86 8.42 -21.38
N ARG A 32 14.03 9.05 -21.37
CA ARG A 32 14.36 10.10 -22.35
C ARG A 32 14.32 9.63 -23.80
N GLU A 33 14.54 8.34 -24.02
CA GLU A 33 14.48 7.69 -25.33
C GLU A 33 13.07 7.27 -25.74
N GLY A 34 12.08 7.48 -24.84
CA GLY A 34 10.66 7.15 -25.09
C GLY A 34 10.25 5.73 -24.74
N ASN A 35 11.13 4.93 -24.15
CA ASN A 35 10.81 3.57 -23.71
C ASN A 35 10.04 3.60 -22.38
N PHE A 36 9.11 2.67 -22.19
CA PHE A 36 8.45 2.47 -20.90
C PHE A 36 9.47 2.16 -19.80
N GLN A 37 9.15 2.59 -18.59
CA GLN A 37 10.03 2.45 -17.43
C GLN A 37 9.40 1.54 -16.38
N PRO A 38 10.17 0.61 -15.79
CA PRO A 38 9.76 -0.06 -14.57
C PRO A 38 9.73 0.91 -13.39
N THR A 39 9.17 0.47 -12.27
CA THR A 39 9.16 1.24 -11.02
C THR A 39 10.59 1.62 -10.61
N PRO A 40 10.90 2.91 -10.45
CA PRO A 40 12.22 3.35 -10.04
C PRO A 40 12.61 2.76 -8.68
N TRP A 41 13.91 2.50 -8.47
CA TRP A 41 14.50 2.03 -7.22
C TRP A 41 14.28 0.56 -6.87
N TYR A 42 13.54 -0.20 -7.70
CA TYR A 42 13.28 -1.63 -7.50
C TYR A 42 13.61 -2.41 -8.76
N ASP A 43 14.06 -3.65 -8.59
CA ASP A 43 14.36 -4.58 -9.69
C ASP A 43 13.08 -5.27 -10.20
N TRP A 44 12.01 -4.48 -10.42
CA TRP A 44 10.71 -4.96 -10.91
C TRP A 44 10.62 -4.78 -12.41
N ASP A 45 11.40 -5.56 -13.13
CA ASP A 45 11.49 -5.50 -14.60
C ASP A 45 10.31 -6.18 -15.33
N ASP A 46 9.44 -6.85 -14.59
CA ASP A 46 8.21 -7.48 -15.08
C ASP A 46 7.00 -6.54 -15.14
N VAL A 47 7.12 -5.32 -14.61
CA VAL A 47 6.06 -4.31 -14.58
C VAL A 47 6.54 -2.96 -15.12
N ILE A 48 5.60 -2.09 -15.47
CA ILE A 48 5.85 -0.71 -15.90
C ILE A 48 4.99 0.28 -15.11
N ASP A 49 5.58 1.41 -14.75
CA ASP A 49 4.95 2.45 -13.95
C ASP A 49 3.91 3.24 -14.72
N PHE A 50 2.81 3.56 -14.06
CA PHE A 50 1.88 4.57 -14.51
C PHE A 50 2.40 6.00 -14.25
N ASP A 51 2.01 6.95 -15.11
CA ASP A 51 2.34 8.37 -14.94
C ASP A 51 1.17 9.15 -14.34
N TYR A 52 1.21 9.34 -13.04
CA TYR A 52 0.24 10.16 -12.30
C TYR A 52 0.37 11.68 -12.55
N ASN A 53 1.28 12.14 -13.38
CA ASN A 53 1.27 13.52 -13.86
C ASN A 53 0.25 13.70 -15.01
N ASN A 54 -0.19 12.62 -15.65
CA ASN A 54 -1.20 12.64 -16.69
C ASN A 54 -2.61 12.79 -16.06
N PRO A 55 -3.35 13.89 -16.32
CA PRO A 55 -4.66 14.11 -15.72
C PRO A 55 -5.73 13.12 -16.19
N ASP A 56 -5.67 12.69 -17.46
CA ASP A 56 -6.64 11.76 -18.03
C ASP A 56 -6.48 10.37 -17.38
N PHE A 57 -5.23 9.97 -17.07
CA PHE A 57 -4.96 8.76 -16.33
C PHE A 57 -5.50 8.85 -14.90
N ARG A 58 -5.32 9.99 -14.22
CA ARG A 58 -5.87 10.20 -12.86
C ARG A 58 -7.40 10.10 -12.87
N GLU A 59 -8.07 10.68 -13.86
CA GLU A 59 -9.52 10.58 -14.01
C GLU A 59 -9.95 9.13 -14.24
N TYR A 60 -9.29 8.40 -15.12
CA TYR A 60 -9.54 6.98 -15.38
C TYR A 60 -9.41 6.15 -14.11
N MET A 61 -8.31 6.30 -13.35
CA MET A 61 -8.06 5.53 -12.13
C MET A 61 -9.06 5.87 -11.03
N THR A 62 -9.42 7.14 -10.87
CA THR A 62 -10.48 7.55 -9.94
C THR A 62 -11.83 6.95 -10.34
N GLY A 63 -12.14 6.98 -11.63
CA GLY A 63 -13.34 6.33 -12.18
C GLY A 63 -13.39 4.84 -11.91
N ALA A 64 -12.26 4.14 -12.07
CA ALA A 64 -12.14 2.71 -11.81
C ALA A 64 -12.32 2.37 -10.31
N LEU A 65 -11.74 3.16 -9.41
CA LEU A 65 -11.97 3.03 -7.97
C LEU A 65 -13.46 3.22 -7.62
N LYS A 66 -14.09 4.27 -8.14
CA LYS A 66 -15.52 4.54 -7.93
C LYS A 66 -16.42 3.44 -8.47
N TYR A 67 -16.03 2.82 -9.59
CA TYR A 67 -16.80 1.74 -10.21
C TYR A 67 -17.06 0.59 -9.23
N TRP A 68 -16.04 0.09 -8.57
CA TRP A 68 -16.19 -1.03 -7.64
C TRP A 68 -17.00 -0.66 -6.39
N VAL A 69 -16.83 0.56 -5.88
CA VAL A 69 -17.65 1.05 -4.77
C VAL A 69 -19.13 1.11 -5.16
N LYS A 70 -19.42 1.61 -6.36
CA LYS A 70 -20.78 1.82 -6.83
C LYS A 70 -21.45 0.52 -7.30
N GLU A 71 -20.77 -0.25 -8.15
CA GLU A 71 -21.38 -1.39 -8.85
C GLU A 71 -21.29 -2.69 -8.05
N ALA A 72 -20.21 -2.89 -7.29
CA ALA A 72 -20.02 -4.09 -6.46
C ALA A 72 -20.30 -3.83 -4.97
N ASN A 73 -20.56 -2.59 -4.58
CA ASN A 73 -20.82 -2.18 -3.20
C ASN A 73 -19.74 -2.66 -2.20
N ILE A 74 -18.47 -2.65 -2.62
CA ILE A 74 -17.34 -3.00 -1.75
C ILE A 74 -17.20 -2.00 -0.60
N ASP A 75 -16.49 -2.39 0.45
CA ASP A 75 -16.34 -1.58 1.66
C ASP A 75 -14.99 -0.84 1.74
N GLY A 76 -14.11 -1.05 0.77
CA GLY A 76 -12.84 -0.33 0.71
C GLY A 76 -11.75 -1.02 -0.09
N TYR A 77 -10.52 -0.57 0.15
CA TYR A 77 -9.34 -1.01 -0.58
C TYR A 77 -8.14 -1.27 0.34
N ARG A 78 -7.33 -2.27 -0.01
CA ARG A 78 -5.91 -2.33 0.33
C ARG A 78 -5.15 -1.82 -0.89
N CYS A 79 -4.39 -0.75 -0.75
CA CYS A 79 -3.68 -0.12 -1.85
C CYS A 79 -2.21 -0.54 -1.82
N ASP A 80 -1.83 -1.30 -2.83
CA ASP A 80 -0.49 -1.81 -3.06
C ASP A 80 0.50 -0.64 -3.28
N VAL A 81 1.66 -0.72 -2.65
CA VAL A 81 2.75 0.30 -2.68
C VAL A 81 2.24 1.75 -2.71
N ALA A 82 1.28 2.05 -1.87
CA ALA A 82 0.53 3.31 -1.89
C ALA A 82 1.40 4.57 -1.82
N GLY A 83 2.60 4.47 -1.26
CA GLY A 83 3.55 5.59 -1.16
C GLY A 83 4.23 5.98 -2.46
N PHE A 84 4.13 5.18 -3.53
CA PHE A 84 4.62 5.55 -4.85
C PHE A 84 3.63 6.39 -5.65
N ILE A 85 2.37 6.39 -5.24
CA ILE A 85 1.30 7.16 -5.86
C ILE A 85 1.17 8.50 -5.12
N PRO A 86 1.03 9.64 -5.83
CA PRO A 86 0.94 10.95 -5.21
C PRO A 86 -0.19 11.06 -4.18
N VAL A 87 0.09 11.65 -3.01
CA VAL A 87 -0.89 11.79 -1.91
C VAL A 87 -2.11 12.60 -2.35
N ASP A 88 -1.93 13.63 -3.16
CA ASP A 88 -3.02 14.44 -3.68
C ASP A 88 -3.97 13.68 -4.62
N PHE A 89 -3.49 12.65 -5.33
CA PHE A 89 -4.35 11.73 -6.05
C PHE A 89 -5.22 10.93 -5.08
N TRP A 90 -4.62 10.36 -4.03
CA TRP A 90 -5.36 9.60 -3.03
C TRP A 90 -6.39 10.45 -2.29
N ASP A 91 -6.04 11.69 -1.93
CA ASP A 91 -6.94 12.63 -1.28
C ASP A 91 -8.19 12.91 -2.13
N ASN A 92 -7.99 13.16 -3.42
CA ASN A 92 -9.09 13.37 -4.37
C ASN A 92 -9.93 12.11 -4.60
N ALA A 93 -9.27 10.96 -4.82
CA ALA A 93 -9.98 9.70 -5.04
C ALA A 93 -10.82 9.30 -3.81
N ARG A 94 -10.30 9.52 -2.59
CA ARG A 94 -11.02 9.29 -1.34
C ARG A 94 -12.28 10.14 -1.26
N GLU A 95 -12.18 11.44 -1.52
CA GLU A 95 -13.32 12.36 -1.48
C GLU A 95 -14.41 11.93 -2.47
N GLU A 96 -14.02 11.54 -3.68
CA GLU A 96 -14.98 11.09 -4.69
C GLU A 96 -15.63 9.73 -4.37
N MET A 97 -14.90 8.81 -3.75
CA MET A 97 -15.48 7.54 -3.28
C MET A 97 -16.43 7.75 -2.10
N ASP A 98 -16.03 8.55 -1.11
CA ASP A 98 -16.85 8.84 0.07
C ASP A 98 -18.15 9.59 -0.29
N ALA A 99 -18.18 10.31 -1.41
CA ALA A 99 -19.43 10.89 -1.94
C ALA A 99 -20.43 9.81 -2.41
N ILE A 100 -20.00 8.59 -2.70
CA ILE A 100 -20.87 7.45 -2.99
C ILE A 100 -21.28 6.74 -1.68
N LYS A 101 -20.28 6.32 -0.92
CA LYS A 101 -20.42 5.78 0.45
C LYS A 101 -19.05 5.84 1.14
N PRO A 102 -19.02 5.97 2.48
CA PRO A 102 -17.75 5.87 3.22
C PRO A 102 -17.04 4.54 2.93
N VAL A 103 -15.74 4.60 2.64
CA VAL A 103 -14.90 3.43 2.36
C VAL A 103 -13.76 3.32 3.35
N PHE A 104 -13.30 2.10 3.62
CA PHE A 104 -12.09 1.86 4.40
C PHE A 104 -10.87 1.82 3.46
N MET A 105 -9.83 2.59 3.78
CA MET A 105 -8.60 2.67 2.98
C MET A 105 -7.39 2.21 3.79
N LEU A 106 -6.77 1.13 3.34
CA LEU A 106 -5.55 0.56 3.90
C LEU A 106 -4.38 0.77 2.93
N ALA A 107 -3.37 1.52 3.36
CA ALA A 107 -2.15 1.68 2.58
C ALA A 107 -1.13 0.59 2.91
N GLU A 108 -0.68 -0.13 1.89
CA GLU A 108 0.59 -0.83 1.99
C GLU A 108 1.73 0.18 1.85
N TRP A 109 1.96 0.90 2.89
CA TRP A 109 3.04 1.87 3.07
C TRP A 109 3.13 2.31 4.52
N GLU A 110 4.22 2.95 4.91
CA GLU A 110 4.43 3.45 6.26
C GLU A 110 4.83 4.92 6.21
N SER A 111 3.83 5.82 6.03
CA SER A 111 4.05 7.25 5.95
C SER A 111 2.92 8.04 6.62
N ARG A 112 3.30 9.11 7.34
CA ARG A 112 2.40 9.98 8.09
C ARG A 112 1.45 10.78 7.21
N ASP A 113 1.90 11.20 6.04
CA ASP A 113 1.14 12.10 5.16
C ASP A 113 -0.09 11.44 4.55
N LEU A 114 -0.10 10.11 4.44
CA LEU A 114 -1.26 9.32 4.01
C LEU A 114 -2.46 9.42 4.97
N TYR A 115 -2.23 9.72 6.25
CA TYR A 115 -3.30 9.90 7.24
C TYR A 115 -3.98 11.27 7.23
N LYS A 116 -3.53 12.20 6.40
CA LYS A 116 -4.13 13.55 6.38
C LYS A 116 -5.58 13.53 5.95
N LYS A 117 -5.91 12.73 4.92
CA LYS A 117 -7.27 12.61 4.37
C LYS A 117 -7.57 11.24 3.75
N SER A 118 -6.56 10.56 3.19
CA SER A 118 -6.78 9.47 2.24
C SER A 118 -7.00 8.14 2.89
N PHE A 119 -6.21 7.80 3.93
CA PHE A 119 -6.15 6.45 4.48
C PHE A 119 -6.56 6.40 5.95
N ASP A 120 -7.26 5.33 6.29
CA ASP A 120 -7.66 5.01 7.67
C ASP A 120 -6.58 4.21 8.38
N ALA A 121 -5.83 3.39 7.64
CA ALA A 121 -4.77 2.56 8.18
C ALA A 121 -3.57 2.46 7.25
N THR A 122 -2.37 2.28 7.83
CA THR A 122 -1.15 1.95 7.11
C THR A 122 -0.50 0.70 7.68
N TYR A 123 0.30 0.01 6.88
CA TYR A 123 1.13 -1.09 7.36
C TYR A 123 2.14 -0.60 8.40
N SER A 124 2.51 -1.48 9.31
CA SER A 124 3.59 -1.25 10.28
C SER A 124 4.76 -2.20 10.01
N TRP A 125 5.53 -1.92 8.97
CA TRP A 125 6.77 -2.63 8.62
C TRP A 125 7.79 -2.52 9.75
N THR A 126 7.87 -1.32 10.36
CA THR A 126 8.76 -1.06 11.50
C THR A 126 8.46 -1.98 12.69
N LEU A 127 7.17 -2.28 12.98
CA LEU A 127 6.85 -3.24 14.04
C LEU A 127 7.33 -4.65 13.70
N TRP A 128 7.13 -5.10 12.46
CA TRP A 128 7.57 -6.42 12.04
C TRP A 128 9.09 -6.60 12.27
N ASP A 129 9.90 -5.62 11.87
CA ASP A 129 11.34 -5.62 12.09
C ASP A 129 11.68 -5.65 13.58
N LYS A 130 10.97 -4.87 14.39
CA LYS A 130 11.19 -4.81 15.86
C LYS A 130 10.76 -6.10 16.56
N LEU A 131 9.69 -6.75 16.11
CA LEU A 131 9.30 -8.07 16.60
C LEU A 131 10.38 -9.12 16.31
N LYS A 132 10.94 -9.12 15.10
CA LYS A 132 12.04 -10.01 14.74
C LYS A 132 13.28 -9.78 15.62
N LEU A 133 13.63 -8.51 15.84
CA LEU A 133 14.73 -8.14 16.77
C LEU A 133 14.45 -8.53 18.22
N ALA A 134 13.20 -8.42 18.67
CA ALA A 134 12.82 -8.80 20.03
C ALA A 134 12.90 -10.31 20.27
N THR A 135 12.49 -11.10 19.29
CA THR A 135 12.34 -12.57 19.40
C THR A 135 13.63 -13.33 19.08
N THR A 136 14.34 -12.93 18.03
CA THR A 136 15.52 -13.65 17.51
C THR A 136 16.79 -12.82 17.47
N GLY A 137 16.68 -11.48 17.47
CA GLY A 137 17.80 -10.56 17.32
C GLY A 137 18.53 -10.17 18.62
N GLY A 138 18.14 -10.74 19.76
CA GLY A 138 18.82 -10.51 21.05
C GLY A 138 18.52 -9.18 21.75
N LYS A 139 17.61 -8.34 21.23
CA LYS A 139 17.24 -7.06 21.87
C LYS A 139 16.12 -7.19 22.91
N GLY A 140 15.36 -8.29 22.91
CA GLY A 140 14.24 -8.51 23.81
C GLY A 140 13.20 -7.37 23.76
N ALA A 141 12.53 -7.10 24.86
CA ALA A 141 11.48 -6.08 24.96
C ALA A 141 11.93 -4.65 24.59
N ASN A 142 13.24 -4.36 24.66
CA ASN A 142 13.75 -3.03 24.28
C ASN A 142 13.41 -2.65 22.83
N ALA A 143 13.39 -3.63 21.91
CA ALA A 143 12.99 -3.37 20.53
C ALA A 143 11.54 -2.87 20.42
N LEU A 144 10.63 -3.38 21.25
CA LEU A 144 9.24 -2.95 21.31
C LEU A 144 9.08 -1.54 21.90
N TYR A 145 9.87 -1.19 22.92
CA TYR A 145 9.91 0.18 23.41
C TYR A 145 10.40 1.17 22.37
N GLU A 146 11.42 0.80 21.58
CA GLU A 146 11.90 1.61 20.44
C GLU A 146 10.79 1.81 19.42
N TYR A 147 10.02 0.76 19.11
CA TYR A 147 8.87 0.87 18.20
C TYR A 147 7.81 1.83 18.74
N MET A 148 7.39 1.66 19.99
CA MET A 148 6.35 2.50 20.59
C MET A 148 6.76 3.98 20.61
N ALA A 149 8.02 4.27 20.93
CA ALA A 149 8.54 5.64 20.90
C ALA A 149 8.54 6.23 19.49
N HIS A 150 8.90 5.43 18.49
CA HIS A 150 8.85 5.83 17.08
C HIS A 150 7.41 6.07 16.61
N ASP A 151 6.50 5.17 16.90
CA ASP A 151 5.12 5.23 16.43
C ASP A 151 4.39 6.46 17.00
N VAL A 152 4.45 6.66 18.31
CA VAL A 152 3.86 7.84 18.98
C VAL A 152 4.47 9.16 18.48
N GLY A 153 5.77 9.17 18.16
CA GLY A 153 6.44 10.37 17.65
C GLY A 153 6.19 10.65 16.17
N SER A 154 5.88 9.62 15.39
CA SER A 154 5.82 9.71 13.92
C SER A 154 4.42 9.74 13.35
N PHE A 155 3.44 9.17 14.02
CA PHE A 155 2.07 9.02 13.51
C PHE A 155 1.04 9.72 14.40
N PRO A 156 -0.13 10.11 13.85
CA PRO A 156 -1.23 10.63 14.66
C PRO A 156 -1.70 9.61 15.72
N LEU A 157 -2.10 10.10 16.89
CA LEU A 157 -2.54 9.22 18.00
C LEU A 157 -3.81 8.41 17.69
N ASP A 158 -4.61 8.87 16.75
CA ASP A 158 -5.84 8.24 16.28
C ASP A 158 -5.66 7.43 14.98
N SER A 159 -4.41 7.28 14.51
CA SER A 159 -4.12 6.49 13.32
C SER A 159 -4.18 4.99 13.61
N TYR A 160 -4.79 4.23 12.71
CA TYR A 160 -4.76 2.78 12.79
C TYR A 160 -3.53 2.23 12.08
N ARG A 161 -2.79 1.37 12.79
CA ARG A 161 -1.63 0.68 12.24
C ARG A 161 -2.00 -0.79 12.00
N MET A 162 -1.83 -1.27 10.77
CA MET A 162 -1.96 -2.69 10.48
C MET A 162 -0.73 -3.43 10.97
N LEU A 163 -0.90 -4.16 12.07
CA LEU A 163 0.13 -4.98 12.68
C LEU A 163 0.04 -6.41 12.14
N PHE A 164 1.18 -7.01 11.80
CA PHE A 164 1.21 -8.37 11.25
C PHE A 164 2.50 -9.09 11.62
N THR A 165 2.44 -10.41 11.68
CA THR A 165 3.60 -11.29 11.84
C THR A 165 4.02 -11.93 10.53
N ASP A 166 3.12 -11.95 9.55
CA ASP A 166 3.33 -12.54 8.25
C ASP A 166 2.39 -11.92 7.20
N ASN A 167 2.79 -11.95 5.94
CA ASN A 167 1.98 -11.63 4.78
C ASN A 167 2.51 -12.35 3.54
N HIS A 168 1.84 -12.16 2.39
CA HIS A 168 2.21 -12.84 1.15
C HIS A 168 3.64 -12.48 0.66
N ASP A 169 4.12 -11.24 0.87
CA ASP A 169 5.46 -10.82 0.48
C ASP A 169 6.52 -11.44 1.40
N LYS A 170 6.32 -11.36 2.72
CA LYS A 170 7.24 -11.97 3.68
C LYS A 170 7.36 -13.47 3.44
N ASN A 171 6.23 -14.16 3.22
CA ASN A 171 6.24 -15.59 2.89
C ASN A 171 7.02 -15.90 1.61
N SER A 172 6.93 -15.05 0.61
CA SER A 172 7.56 -15.28 -0.69
C SER A 172 9.07 -15.12 -0.67
N TRP A 173 9.60 -14.17 0.15
CA TRP A 173 10.99 -13.74 0.07
C TRP A 173 11.80 -13.98 1.34
N GLU A 174 11.15 -13.91 2.52
CA GLU A 174 11.86 -13.93 3.81
C GLU A 174 11.50 -15.13 4.69
N GLY A 175 10.62 -16.02 4.22
CA GLY A 175 10.10 -17.15 4.99
C GLY A 175 8.86 -16.79 5.80
N ASN A 176 8.24 -17.81 6.41
CA ASN A 176 7.02 -17.67 7.17
C ASN A 176 7.25 -17.22 8.63
N GLN A 177 6.16 -16.93 9.34
CA GLN A 177 6.21 -16.51 10.74
C GLN A 177 7.01 -17.47 11.65
N TYR A 178 6.95 -18.78 11.42
CA TYR A 178 7.67 -19.76 12.24
C TYR A 178 9.18 -19.67 12.03
N SER A 179 9.62 -19.49 10.80
CA SER A 179 11.04 -19.30 10.50
C SER A 179 11.57 -17.95 10.97
N ASN A 180 10.74 -16.90 10.94
CA ASN A 180 11.13 -15.55 11.31
C ASN A 180 11.14 -15.31 12.82
N PHE A 181 10.18 -15.86 13.55
CA PHE A 181 10.01 -15.58 14.98
C PHE A 181 10.30 -16.80 15.88
N GLY A 182 10.32 -18.02 15.35
CA GLY A 182 10.63 -19.23 16.11
C GLY A 182 9.76 -19.36 17.36
N LYS A 183 10.41 -19.63 18.51
CA LYS A 183 9.72 -19.72 19.80
C LYS A 183 9.10 -18.40 20.29
N GLY A 184 9.46 -17.27 19.71
CA GLY A 184 8.86 -15.98 20.02
C GLY A 184 7.39 -15.84 19.65
N LEU A 185 6.84 -16.78 18.86
CA LEU A 185 5.39 -16.83 18.57
C LEU A 185 4.55 -17.30 19.78
N GLU A 186 5.19 -17.88 20.79
CA GLU A 186 4.53 -18.41 21.98
C GLU A 186 4.47 -17.37 23.12
N THR A 187 5.09 -16.21 22.94
CA THR A 187 5.18 -15.12 23.92
C THR A 187 4.34 -13.93 23.54
#